data_3e54d6ca131ed1978cc0f43037c006aa
#
_entry.id   3e54d6ca131ed1978cc0f43037c006aa
#
_cell.length_a   1.000
_cell.length_b   1.000
_cell.length_c   1.000
_cell.angle_alpha   90.00
_cell.angle_beta   90.00
_cell.angle_gamma   90.00
#
_symmetry.space_group_name_H-M   'P 1'
#
loop_
_entity.id
_entity.type
_entity.pdbx_description
1 polymer ?
#
loop_
_entity_poly.entity_id
_entity_poly.type
_entity_poly.pdbx_seq_one_letter_code
_entity_poly.pdbx_strand_id
1 'polypeptide(L)'
;MSLRESIAKNITEVLGDMDPPRPVFVTREPFDVEKLALTQFPALLIVTANETREEHTMGGNRRAVLEILINGFVRSDGREGFVQSVDEKRNEMIERVEETLNEDRTRELADSTAVKTRVTNIEVIQDRKPPLGEFVVTCEVHYTFTTTTT
;
A
#
# COMPACT_ATOMS: atom_id res chain seq x y z
N MET A 1 7.71 18.71 5.77
CA MET A 1 7.52 17.30 5.42
C MET A 1 7.69 17.12 3.93
N SER A 2 8.44 16.13 3.50
CA SER A 2 8.64 15.89 2.08
C SER A 2 7.36 15.37 1.43
N LEU A 3 7.24 15.54 0.11
CA LEU A 3 6.10 14.99 -0.64
C LEU A 3 6.04 13.47 -0.54
N ARG A 4 7.21 12.79 -0.59
CA ARG A 4 7.21 11.34 -0.44
C ARG A 4 6.67 10.90 0.93
N GLU A 5 6.99 11.62 1.99
CA GLU A 5 6.47 11.30 3.32
C GLU A 5 4.96 11.57 3.41
N SER A 6 4.50 12.68 2.82
CA SER A 6 3.07 13.00 2.78
C SER A 6 2.27 11.93 2.02
N ILE A 7 2.82 11.44 0.92
CA ILE A 7 2.21 10.36 0.12
C ILE A 7 2.14 9.07 0.94
N ALA A 8 3.24 8.69 1.56
CA ALA A 8 3.29 7.46 2.36
C ALA A 8 2.33 7.53 3.55
N LYS A 9 2.26 8.68 4.19
CA LYS A 9 1.36 8.89 5.32
C LYS A 9 -0.11 8.81 4.88
N ASN A 10 -0.45 9.42 3.76
CA ASN A 10 -1.82 9.36 3.23
C ASN A 10 -2.22 7.91 2.92
N ILE A 11 -1.35 7.16 2.24
CA ILE A 11 -1.64 5.76 1.91
C ILE A 11 -1.86 4.93 3.17
N THR A 12 -1.02 5.13 4.17
CA THR A 12 -1.16 4.43 5.45
C THR A 12 -2.51 4.73 6.11
N GLU A 13 -2.91 6.00 6.11
CA GLU A 13 -4.17 6.42 6.71
C GLU A 13 -5.40 5.88 5.95
N VAL A 14 -5.41 6.00 4.62
CA VAL A 14 -6.58 5.56 3.85
C VAL A 14 -6.73 4.05 3.86
N LEU A 15 -5.65 3.30 3.87
CA LEU A 15 -5.73 1.84 3.96
C LEU A 15 -6.15 1.39 5.35
N GLY A 16 -5.78 2.14 6.40
CA GLY A 16 -6.23 1.86 7.76
C GLY A 16 -7.71 2.07 7.96
N ASP A 17 -8.33 2.94 7.17
CA ASP A 17 -9.73 3.34 7.31
C ASP A 17 -10.63 2.78 6.20
N MET A 18 -10.12 1.90 5.35
CA MET A 18 -10.90 1.40 4.22
C MET A 18 -12.10 0.55 4.66
N ASP A 19 -13.07 0.37 3.76
CA ASP A 19 -14.23 -0.47 3.99
C ASP A 19 -13.83 -1.93 4.20
N PRO A 20 -14.65 -2.73 4.92
CA PRO A 20 -14.33 -4.14 5.16
C PRO A 20 -14.15 -4.93 3.84
N PRO A 21 -13.21 -5.87 3.77
CA PRO A 21 -12.31 -6.25 4.86
C PRO A 21 -11.29 -5.16 5.18
N ARG A 22 -11.21 -4.80 6.46
CA ARG A 22 -10.35 -3.72 6.94
C ARG A 22 -9.16 -4.33 7.68
N PRO A 23 -7.94 -3.81 7.45
CA PRO A 23 -6.81 -4.30 8.24
C PRO A 23 -6.96 -3.88 9.70
N VAL A 24 -6.58 -4.77 10.58
CA VAL A 24 -6.57 -4.51 12.03
C VAL A 24 -5.27 -3.83 12.43
N PHE A 25 -4.18 -4.17 11.74
CA PHE A 25 -2.85 -3.65 12.05
C PHE A 25 -2.22 -3.10 10.78
N VAL A 26 -1.92 -1.82 10.78
CA VAL A 26 -1.25 -1.15 9.66
C VAL A 26 0.00 -0.46 10.21
N THR A 27 1.14 -0.74 9.63
CA THR A 27 2.40 -0.19 10.10
C THR A 27 3.34 0.11 8.94
N ARG A 28 4.31 0.94 9.19
CA ARG A 28 5.41 1.24 8.27
C ARG A 28 6.72 0.63 8.75
N GLU A 29 6.70 -0.01 9.91
CA GLU A 29 7.89 -0.65 10.47
C GLU A 29 7.82 -2.16 10.32
N PRO A 30 8.89 -2.80 9.85
CA PRO A 30 8.94 -4.25 9.71
C PRO A 30 8.64 -4.97 11.03
N PHE A 31 7.96 -6.09 10.92
CA PHE A 31 7.58 -6.90 12.07
C PHE A 31 7.69 -8.38 11.69
N ASP A 32 7.72 -9.23 12.73
CA ASP A 32 7.69 -10.68 12.54
C ASP A 32 6.23 -11.13 12.50
N VAL A 33 5.76 -11.52 11.34
CA VAL A 33 4.36 -11.90 11.14
C VAL A 33 3.96 -13.11 11.99
N GLU A 34 4.90 -13.99 12.28
CA GLU A 34 4.62 -15.18 13.09
C GLU A 34 4.35 -14.83 14.55
N LYS A 35 4.78 -13.66 14.99
CA LYS A 35 4.55 -13.19 16.36
C LYS A 35 3.28 -12.38 16.52
N LEU A 36 2.59 -12.09 15.44
CA LEU A 36 1.32 -11.36 15.52
C LEU A 36 0.24 -12.22 16.17
N ALA A 37 -0.54 -11.59 17.04
CA ALA A 37 -1.71 -12.24 17.60
C ALA A 37 -2.76 -12.48 16.53
N LEU A 38 -3.59 -13.51 16.70
CA LEU A 38 -4.69 -13.82 15.76
C LEU A 38 -5.59 -12.62 15.52
N THR A 39 -5.76 -11.79 16.54
CA THR A 39 -6.61 -10.61 16.48
C THR A 39 -6.01 -9.46 15.70
N GLN A 40 -4.76 -9.57 15.28
CA GLN A 40 -4.06 -8.52 14.54
C GLN A 40 -4.08 -8.73 13.02
N PHE A 41 -4.78 -9.77 12.56
CA PHE A 41 -4.96 -10.00 11.12
C PHE A 41 -6.33 -9.49 10.66
N PRO A 42 -6.45 -8.97 9.44
CA PRO A 42 -5.40 -8.77 8.44
C PRO A 42 -4.45 -7.64 8.84
N ALA A 43 -3.20 -7.75 8.41
CA ALA A 43 -2.16 -6.77 8.68
C ALA A 43 -1.57 -6.24 7.38
N LEU A 44 -1.22 -4.97 7.36
CA LEU A 44 -0.56 -4.34 6.22
C LEU A 44 0.73 -3.67 6.65
N LEU A 45 1.77 -3.88 5.89
CA LEU A 45 3.05 -3.19 6.04
C LEU A 45 3.29 -2.31 4.81
N ILE A 46 3.38 -1.02 5.01
CA ILE A 46 3.56 -0.04 3.94
C ILE A 46 5.03 0.35 3.88
N VAL A 47 5.65 0.11 2.73
CA VAL A 47 7.07 0.41 2.52
C VAL A 47 7.23 1.41 1.38
N THR A 48 7.91 2.52 1.66
CA THR A 48 8.31 3.46 0.63
C THR A 48 9.56 2.91 -0.04
N ALA A 49 9.48 2.65 -1.32
CA ALA A 49 10.57 2.04 -2.05
C ALA A 49 11.30 3.06 -2.94
N ASN A 50 11.67 2.66 -4.12
CA ASN A 50 12.48 3.50 -5.01
C ASN A 50 11.70 4.65 -5.60
N GLU A 51 12.39 5.74 -5.84
CA GLU A 51 11.82 6.89 -6.53
C GLU A 51 12.68 7.21 -7.74
N THR A 52 12.03 7.33 -8.90
CA THR A 52 12.68 7.73 -10.14
C THR A 52 12.30 9.18 -10.42
N ARG A 53 13.28 10.00 -10.74
CA ARG A 53 13.06 11.42 -11.03
C ARG A 53 13.48 11.74 -12.44
N GLU A 54 12.59 12.43 -13.17
CA GLU A 54 12.87 12.90 -14.51
C GLU A 54 13.05 14.41 -14.49
N GLU A 55 14.04 14.89 -15.19
CA GLU A 55 14.23 16.34 -15.34
C GLU A 55 13.40 16.86 -16.50
N HIS A 56 12.56 17.86 -16.20
CA HIS A 56 11.94 18.65 -17.22
C HIS A 56 12.76 19.93 -17.42
N THR A 57 13.07 20.21 -18.65
CA THR A 57 14.05 21.20 -19.03
C THR A 57 13.61 22.65 -18.93
N MET A 58 12.36 22.89 -18.65
CA MET A 58 11.82 24.25 -18.60
C MET A 58 11.03 24.50 -17.33
N GLY A 59 11.37 25.53 -16.59
CA GLY A 59 10.62 26.01 -15.45
C GLY A 59 10.89 25.30 -14.13
N GLY A 60 11.88 24.43 -14.05
CA GLY A 60 12.24 23.75 -12.80
C GLY A 60 11.27 22.70 -12.31
N ASN A 61 10.25 22.38 -13.10
CA ASN A 61 9.32 21.31 -12.74
C ASN A 61 9.93 19.97 -13.07
N ARG A 62 9.84 19.05 -12.11
CA ARG A 62 10.33 17.68 -12.27
C ARG A 62 9.20 16.69 -11.99
N ARG A 63 9.24 15.59 -12.70
CA ARG A 63 8.32 14.49 -12.44
C ARG A 63 9.03 13.43 -11.60
N ALA A 64 8.33 12.91 -10.63
CA ALA A 64 8.81 11.80 -9.83
C ALA A 64 7.82 10.65 -9.88
N VAL A 65 8.35 9.43 -9.84
CA VAL A 65 7.56 8.22 -9.72
C VAL A 65 8.03 7.50 -8.47
N LEU A 66 7.19 7.51 -7.45
CA LEU A 66 7.50 6.88 -6.17
C LEU A 66 6.84 5.50 -6.13
N GLU A 67 7.65 4.49 -5.89
CA GLU A 67 7.15 3.14 -5.71
C GLU A 67 6.82 2.88 -4.25
N ILE A 68 5.62 2.38 -4.00
CA ILE A 68 5.19 2.01 -2.66
C ILE A 68 4.75 0.55 -2.69
N LEU A 69 5.28 -0.22 -1.75
CA LEU A 69 4.95 -1.63 -1.58
C LEU A 69 3.98 -1.77 -0.42
N ILE A 70 2.88 -2.45 -0.67
CA ILE A 70 1.89 -2.74 0.36
C ILE A 70 1.92 -4.24 0.58
N ASN A 71 2.58 -4.66 1.65
CA ASN A 71 2.68 -6.07 2.02
C ASN A 71 1.49 -6.43 2.89
N GLY A 72 0.71 -7.40 2.46
CA GLY A 72 -0.49 -7.80 3.19
C GLY A 72 -0.35 -9.20 3.74
N PHE A 73 -0.88 -9.39 4.94
CA PHE A 73 -0.86 -10.66 5.63
C PHE A 73 -2.27 -11.01 6.08
N VAL A 74 -2.74 -12.19 5.70
CA VAL A 74 -4.06 -12.69 6.10
C VAL A 74 -3.89 -14.01 6.82
N ARG A 75 -4.89 -14.37 7.61
CA ARG A 75 -4.89 -15.63 8.31
C ARG A 75 -6.26 -16.26 8.27
N SER A 76 -6.29 -17.57 8.00
CA SER A 76 -7.50 -18.39 8.06
C SER A 76 -7.21 -19.59 8.94
N ASP A 77 -7.90 -19.69 10.07
CA ASP A 77 -7.65 -20.78 11.01
C ASP A 77 -8.50 -22.03 10.76
N GLY A 78 -9.44 -21.94 9.84
CA GLY A 78 -10.25 -23.11 9.44
C GLY A 78 -11.18 -23.66 10.51
N ARG A 79 -11.43 -22.91 11.57
CA ARG A 79 -12.22 -23.40 12.71
C ARG A 79 -13.72 -23.49 12.46
N GLU A 80 -14.21 -22.74 11.50
CA GLU A 80 -15.63 -22.72 11.17
C GLU A 80 -15.84 -23.38 9.83
N GLY A 81 -16.87 -24.19 9.70
CA GLY A 81 -17.09 -25.02 8.51
C GLY A 81 -17.25 -24.30 7.19
N PHE A 82 -17.41 -22.99 7.20
CA PHE A 82 -17.52 -22.16 6.01
C PHE A 82 -16.49 -21.05 5.99
N VAL A 83 -15.37 -21.27 6.64
CA VAL A 83 -14.31 -20.29 6.67
C VAL A 83 -13.71 -20.15 5.29
N GLN A 84 -13.53 -18.92 4.86
CA GLN A 84 -12.83 -18.64 3.62
C GLN A 84 -11.42 -19.21 3.67
N SER A 85 -10.98 -19.78 2.57
CA SER A 85 -9.61 -20.24 2.46
C SER A 85 -8.66 -19.05 2.54
N VAL A 86 -7.39 -19.33 2.80
CA VAL A 86 -6.35 -18.30 2.77
C VAL A 86 -6.36 -17.57 1.44
N ASP A 87 -6.55 -18.31 0.34
CA ASP A 87 -6.60 -17.75 -1.00
C ASP A 87 -7.74 -16.74 -1.17
N GLU A 88 -8.94 -17.11 -0.70
CA GLU A 88 -10.08 -16.20 -0.78
C GLU A 88 -9.88 -14.92 0.02
N LYS A 89 -9.38 -15.05 1.25
CA LYS A 89 -9.12 -13.89 2.11
C LYS A 89 -8.07 -12.99 1.50
N ARG A 90 -7.05 -13.57 0.91
CA ARG A 90 -5.99 -12.82 0.26
C ARG A 90 -6.54 -12.04 -0.93
N ASN A 91 -7.33 -12.70 -1.77
CA ASN A 91 -7.92 -12.06 -2.94
C ASN A 91 -8.87 -10.93 -2.57
N GLU A 92 -9.68 -11.11 -1.54
CA GLU A 92 -10.57 -10.05 -1.05
C GLU A 92 -9.79 -8.84 -0.56
N MET A 93 -8.71 -9.07 0.17
CA MET A 93 -7.90 -7.97 0.69
C MET A 93 -7.19 -7.22 -0.44
N ILE A 94 -6.64 -7.94 -1.42
CA ILE A 94 -6.02 -7.35 -2.59
C ILE A 94 -7.02 -6.45 -3.32
N GLU A 95 -8.20 -6.97 -3.57
CA GLU A 95 -9.25 -6.23 -4.26
C GLU A 95 -9.63 -4.96 -3.50
N ARG A 96 -9.77 -5.06 -2.18
CA ARG A 96 -10.12 -3.90 -1.35
C ARG A 96 -9.02 -2.85 -1.34
N VAL A 97 -7.77 -3.27 -1.28
CA VAL A 97 -6.63 -2.35 -1.36
C VAL A 97 -6.63 -1.61 -2.69
N GLU A 98 -6.83 -2.32 -3.80
CA GLU A 98 -6.91 -1.68 -5.12
C GLU A 98 -8.06 -0.68 -5.21
N GLU A 99 -9.24 -1.07 -4.77
CA GLU A 99 -10.41 -0.19 -4.80
C GLU A 99 -10.16 1.08 -3.98
N THR A 100 -9.59 0.92 -2.80
CA THR A 100 -9.34 2.06 -1.91
C THR A 100 -8.33 3.02 -2.51
N LEU A 101 -7.27 2.51 -3.12
CA LEU A 101 -6.28 3.36 -3.78
C LEU A 101 -6.87 4.06 -5.01
N ASN A 102 -7.82 3.43 -5.68
CA ASN A 102 -8.45 3.98 -6.89
C ASN A 102 -9.53 5.00 -6.60
N GLU A 103 -10.11 5.02 -5.39
CA GLU A 103 -11.14 6.00 -5.01
C GLU A 103 -10.63 7.43 -5.07
N ASP A 104 -9.41 7.65 -4.62
CA ASP A 104 -8.76 8.94 -4.73
C ASP A 104 -7.31 8.75 -5.12
N ARG A 105 -7.01 8.98 -6.37
CA ARG A 105 -5.67 8.81 -6.92
C ARG A 105 -4.75 9.99 -6.63
N THR A 106 -5.30 11.07 -6.06
CA THR A 106 -4.55 12.32 -5.85
C THR A 106 -3.81 12.38 -4.53
N ARG A 107 -4.03 11.42 -3.64
CA ARG A 107 -3.42 11.36 -2.32
C ARG A 107 -3.67 12.60 -1.47
N GLU A 108 -4.75 13.33 -1.77
CA GLU A 108 -5.18 14.51 -1.02
C GLU A 108 -4.09 15.56 -0.79
N LEU A 109 -3.14 15.66 -1.72
CA LEU A 109 -2.11 16.68 -1.61
C LEU A 109 -2.68 18.04 -1.98
N ALA A 110 -2.51 18.99 -1.09
CA ALA A 110 -3.13 20.31 -1.18
C ALA A 110 -2.56 21.21 -2.26
N ASP A 111 -1.38 20.92 -2.73
CA ASP A 111 -0.74 21.71 -3.77
C ASP A 111 -1.18 21.24 -5.14
N SER A 112 -1.20 22.14 -6.09
CA SER A 112 -1.53 21.87 -7.49
C SER A 112 -0.60 20.83 -8.14
N THR A 113 0.06 20.04 -7.37
CA THR A 113 0.91 18.94 -7.78
C THR A 113 0.05 17.88 -8.43
N ALA A 114 0.29 17.58 -9.69
CA ALA A 114 -0.45 16.53 -10.37
C ALA A 114 -0.03 15.18 -9.79
N VAL A 115 -0.89 14.61 -8.98
CA VAL A 115 -0.63 13.31 -8.36
C VAL A 115 -1.53 12.26 -8.99
N LYS A 116 -0.94 11.15 -9.36
CA LYS A 116 -1.68 10.02 -9.91
C LYS A 116 -1.13 8.72 -9.34
N THR A 117 -2.00 7.97 -8.68
CA THR A 117 -1.66 6.67 -8.12
C THR A 117 -2.11 5.55 -9.05
N ARG A 118 -1.25 4.57 -9.28
CA ARG A 118 -1.52 3.41 -10.13
C ARG A 118 -1.03 2.15 -9.45
N VAL A 119 -1.87 1.12 -9.39
CA VAL A 119 -1.40 -0.21 -9.02
C VAL A 119 -0.75 -0.82 -10.26
N THR A 120 0.50 -1.23 -10.14
CA THR A 120 1.29 -1.73 -11.27
C THR A 120 1.58 -3.21 -11.21
N ASN A 121 1.52 -3.81 -10.02
CA ASN A 121 1.80 -5.22 -9.86
C ASN A 121 1.17 -5.78 -8.61
N ILE A 122 0.77 -7.04 -8.68
CA ILE A 122 0.26 -7.78 -7.53
C ILE A 122 1.02 -9.10 -7.52
N GLU A 123 1.70 -9.35 -6.41
CA GLU A 123 2.46 -10.57 -6.23
C GLU A 123 1.89 -11.37 -5.08
N VAL A 124 1.63 -12.65 -5.32
CA VAL A 124 1.18 -13.58 -4.30
C VAL A 124 2.38 -14.36 -3.82
N ILE A 125 2.66 -14.27 -2.53
CA ILE A 125 3.81 -14.95 -1.94
C ILE A 125 3.37 -16.35 -1.51
N GLN A 126 3.94 -17.36 -2.13
CA GLN A 126 3.56 -18.76 -1.92
C GLN A 126 4.34 -19.44 -0.79
N ASP A 127 5.36 -18.78 -0.26
CA ASP A 127 6.25 -19.37 0.75
C ASP A 127 5.64 -19.51 2.13
N ARG A 128 4.56 -18.77 2.39
CA ARG A 128 3.86 -18.86 3.67
C ARG A 128 2.94 -20.07 3.68
N LYS A 129 3.07 -20.88 4.69
CA LYS A 129 2.20 -22.05 4.84
C LYS A 129 0.88 -21.67 5.50
N PRO A 130 -0.22 -22.35 5.14
CA PRO A 130 -1.46 -22.17 5.88
C PRO A 130 -1.22 -22.34 7.39
N PRO A 131 -1.87 -21.57 8.23
CA PRO A 131 -3.00 -20.67 7.97
C PRO A 131 -2.67 -19.26 7.50
N LEU A 132 -1.40 -18.96 7.22
CA LEU A 132 -0.96 -17.62 6.82
C LEU A 132 -0.93 -17.46 5.30
N GLY A 133 -1.33 -16.28 4.83
CA GLY A 133 -1.18 -15.88 3.44
C GLY A 133 -0.53 -14.52 3.34
N GLU A 134 0.25 -14.31 2.30
CA GLU A 134 0.96 -13.07 2.09
C GLU A 134 0.83 -12.62 0.65
N PHE A 135 0.76 -11.30 0.45
CA PHE A 135 0.76 -10.70 -0.89
C PHE A 135 1.48 -9.37 -0.85
N VAL A 136 1.88 -8.89 -2.02
CA VAL A 136 2.47 -7.56 -2.17
C VAL A 136 1.75 -6.85 -3.31
N VAL A 137 1.18 -5.70 -3.00
CA VAL A 137 0.62 -4.79 -4.00
C VAL A 137 1.65 -3.70 -4.21
N THR A 138 2.13 -3.56 -5.44
CA THR A 138 3.04 -2.48 -5.80
C THR A 138 2.23 -1.39 -6.46
N CYS A 139 2.34 -0.18 -5.95
CA CYS A 139 1.75 0.97 -6.61
C CYS A 139 2.81 2.02 -6.90
N GLU A 140 2.57 2.78 -7.95
CA GLU A 140 3.39 3.91 -8.32
C GLU A 140 2.59 5.18 -8.10
N VAL A 141 3.19 6.16 -7.45
CA VAL A 141 2.59 7.47 -7.28
C VAL A 141 3.40 8.44 -8.12
N HIS A 142 2.78 8.94 -9.18
CA HIS A 142 3.38 9.92 -10.07
C HIS A 142 3.05 11.30 -9.55
N TYR A 143 4.05 12.12 -9.33
CA TYR A 143 3.84 13.49 -8.88
C TYR A 143 4.88 14.43 -9.46
N THR A 144 4.54 15.73 -9.46
CA THR A 144 5.46 16.76 -9.91
C THR A 144 5.95 17.55 -8.71
N PHE A 145 7.18 17.99 -8.76
CA PHE A 145 7.74 18.83 -7.72
C PHE A 145 8.61 19.90 -8.36
N THR A 146 8.75 21.01 -7.66
CA THR A 146 9.57 22.11 -8.12
C THR A 146 10.90 22.07 -7.38
N THR A 147 11.99 22.09 -8.14
CA THR A 147 13.29 22.28 -7.50
C THR A 147 13.45 23.75 -7.21
N THR A 148 13.22 24.11 -5.96
CA THR A 148 13.64 25.40 -5.50
C THR A 148 15.09 25.30 -5.10
N THR A 149 15.92 26.01 -5.82
CA THR A 149 17.29 26.20 -5.40
C THR A 149 17.30 27.21 -4.26
N THR A 150 17.38 26.70 -3.08
CA THR A 150 17.77 27.54 -1.95
C THR A 150 19.11 27.11 -1.46
#